data_938c18be9dd7227ed15a91b6dac37317
#
_entry.id   938c18be9dd7227ed15a91b6dac37317
#
_cell.length_a   1.000
_cell.length_b   1.000
_cell.length_c   1.000
_cell.angle_alpha   90.00
_cell.angle_beta   90.00
_cell.angle_gamma   90.00
#
_symmetry.space_group_name_H-M   'P 1'
#
loop_
_entity.id
_entity.type
_entity.pdbx_description
1 polymer ?
#
loop_
_entity_poly.entity_id
_entity_poly.type
_entity_poly.pdbx_seq_one_letter_code
_entity_poly.pdbx_strand_id
1 'polypeptide(L)'
;MTNNIQFSSVCGIDIAKSVMQVYKVTSDGVVSNKAVKRADFLNEFRNIPPALIGMEACGGSQHWARELQSLGHTVHLMPPKLVKPYVTGLKNDKNDARGIYKALEMSVREVPVKSAAIRDLALLQTMRTKRQREKVAKINHIRGILTEYGLVMGKSINAFLAKAGSLIVQLKERADVSPYIVSELTALFREVKEAMEKIKELETNIDSIA
;
A
#
# COMPACT_ATOMS: atom_id res chain seq x y z
N MET A 1 -25.25 -14.74 15.86
CA MET A 1 -24.27 -15.36 16.80
C MET A 1 -23.60 -16.46 16.00
N THR A 2 -22.42 -16.18 15.45
CA THR A 2 -21.60 -17.19 14.76
C THR A 2 -21.13 -18.19 15.80
N ASN A 3 -21.36 -19.48 15.54
CA ASN A 3 -20.92 -20.60 16.39
C ASN A 3 -19.38 -20.58 16.49
N ASN A 4 -18.82 -19.80 17.41
CA ASN A 4 -17.38 -19.77 17.74
C ASN A 4 -16.92 -21.00 18.54
N ILE A 5 -17.71 -22.09 18.54
CA ILE A 5 -17.42 -23.31 19.32
C ILE A 5 -16.22 -24.09 18.76
N GLN A 6 -15.72 -23.72 17.58
CA GLN A 6 -14.64 -24.44 16.89
C GLN A 6 -13.22 -23.95 17.24
N PHE A 7 -13.05 -22.82 17.90
CA PHE A 7 -11.75 -22.22 18.17
C PHE A 7 -11.43 -22.19 19.66
N SER A 8 -10.19 -22.48 20.02
CA SER A 8 -9.71 -22.38 21.41
C SER A 8 -9.64 -20.94 21.93
N SER A 9 -9.53 -20.00 21.02
CA SER A 9 -9.54 -18.57 21.34
C SER A 9 -9.90 -17.72 20.11
N VAL A 10 -10.38 -16.51 20.41
CA VAL A 10 -10.66 -15.44 19.41
C VAL A 10 -9.78 -14.26 19.72
N CYS A 11 -9.10 -13.72 18.72
CA CYS A 11 -8.15 -12.63 18.89
C CYS A 11 -8.45 -11.46 17.95
N GLY A 12 -8.34 -10.24 18.47
CA GLY A 12 -8.23 -9.01 17.69
C GLY A 12 -6.80 -8.49 17.76
N ILE A 13 -6.16 -8.24 16.61
CA ILE A 13 -4.76 -7.83 16.55
C ILE A 13 -4.64 -6.50 15.83
N ASP A 14 -4.12 -5.51 16.54
CA ASP A 14 -3.69 -4.25 15.93
C ASP A 14 -2.20 -4.34 15.57
N ILE A 15 -1.91 -4.08 14.27
CA ILE A 15 -0.59 -4.23 13.68
C ILE A 15 0.13 -2.91 13.66
N ALA A 16 1.20 -2.79 14.45
CA ALA A 16 2.06 -1.61 14.42
C ALA A 16 3.49 -1.94 13.94
N LYS A 17 4.30 -0.91 13.75
CA LYS A 17 5.65 -1.04 13.18
C LYS A 17 6.58 -1.87 14.05
N SER A 18 6.54 -1.71 15.35
CA SER A 18 7.48 -2.33 16.30
C SER A 18 6.81 -3.27 17.30
N VAL A 19 5.55 -3.04 17.61
CA VAL A 19 4.78 -3.78 18.61
C VAL A 19 3.41 -4.12 18.04
N MET A 20 2.93 -5.33 18.29
CA MET A 20 1.57 -5.77 17.98
C MET A 20 0.74 -5.75 19.24
N GLN A 21 -0.44 -5.17 19.23
CA GLN A 21 -1.37 -5.28 20.32
C GLN A 21 -2.30 -6.47 20.11
N VAL A 22 -2.34 -7.40 21.04
CA VAL A 22 -3.13 -8.63 20.97
C VAL A 22 -4.20 -8.61 22.05
N TYR A 23 -5.46 -8.47 21.64
CA TYR A 23 -6.62 -8.71 22.48
C TYR A 23 -7.11 -10.14 22.23
N LYS A 24 -7.11 -10.98 23.28
CA LYS A 24 -7.43 -12.41 23.18
C LYS A 24 -8.50 -12.79 24.19
N VAL A 25 -9.49 -13.54 23.76
CA VAL A 25 -10.49 -14.19 24.60
C VAL A 25 -10.42 -15.68 24.35
N THR A 26 -10.23 -16.46 25.40
CA THR A 26 -10.18 -17.93 25.36
C THR A 26 -11.58 -18.55 25.50
N SER A 27 -11.74 -19.83 25.16
CA SER A 27 -13.02 -20.54 25.26
C SER A 27 -13.59 -20.63 26.68
N ASP A 28 -12.72 -20.55 27.71
CA ASP A 28 -13.06 -20.48 29.13
C ASP A 28 -13.30 -19.03 29.64
N GLY A 29 -13.32 -18.06 28.73
CA GLY A 29 -13.64 -16.68 29.05
C GLY A 29 -12.49 -15.82 29.58
N VAL A 30 -11.26 -16.35 29.63
CA VAL A 30 -10.10 -15.56 30.07
C VAL A 30 -9.75 -14.49 29.01
N VAL A 31 -9.69 -13.25 29.46
CA VAL A 31 -9.38 -12.09 28.60
C VAL A 31 -7.96 -11.60 28.87
N SER A 32 -7.21 -11.39 27.79
CA SER A 32 -5.91 -10.73 27.85
C SER A 32 -5.81 -9.62 26.79
N ASN A 33 -5.08 -8.56 27.10
CA ASN A 33 -4.81 -7.46 26.16
C ASN A 33 -3.37 -6.98 26.37
N LYS A 34 -2.46 -7.51 25.56
CA LYS A 34 -1.02 -7.33 25.73
C LYS A 34 -0.32 -6.81 24.49
N ALA A 35 0.72 -6.03 24.73
CA ALA A 35 1.67 -5.60 23.70
C ALA A 35 2.73 -6.71 23.50
N VAL A 36 2.94 -7.13 22.27
CA VAL A 36 3.92 -8.16 21.89
C VAL A 36 4.91 -7.53 20.91
N LYS A 37 6.21 -7.70 21.17
CA LYS A 37 7.23 -7.24 20.21
C LYS A 37 7.05 -7.94 18.88
N ARG A 38 7.25 -7.21 17.79
CA ARG A 38 7.11 -7.75 16.43
C ARG A 38 7.94 -9.02 16.18
N ALA A 39 9.14 -9.09 16.77
CA ALA A 39 10.03 -10.25 16.64
C ALA A 39 9.47 -11.51 17.32
N ASP A 40 8.69 -11.33 18.39
CA ASP A 40 8.15 -12.43 19.19
C ASP A 40 6.71 -12.80 18.82
N PHE A 41 6.11 -12.02 17.90
CA PHE A 41 4.68 -12.09 17.62
C PHE A 41 4.20 -13.51 17.20
N LEU A 42 4.90 -14.15 16.28
CA LEU A 42 4.50 -15.49 15.84
C LEU A 42 4.69 -16.56 16.92
N ASN A 43 5.61 -16.35 17.85
CA ASN A 43 5.83 -17.29 18.96
C ASN A 43 4.60 -17.37 19.89
N GLU A 44 3.82 -16.29 20.01
CA GLU A 44 2.56 -16.25 20.76
C GLU A 44 1.49 -17.19 20.21
N PHE A 45 1.59 -17.53 18.93
CA PHE A 45 0.59 -18.32 18.20
C PHE A 45 1.09 -19.71 17.83
N ARG A 46 2.42 -19.95 17.83
CA ARG A 46 3.03 -21.20 17.33
C ARG A 46 2.59 -22.45 18.09
N ASN A 47 2.38 -22.35 19.39
CA ASN A 47 2.15 -23.48 20.29
C ASN A 47 0.75 -23.46 20.92
N ILE A 48 -0.19 -22.77 20.32
CA ILE A 48 -1.59 -22.76 20.77
C ILE A 48 -2.49 -23.49 19.75
N PRO A 49 -3.60 -24.10 20.21
CA PRO A 49 -4.58 -24.69 19.31
C PRO A 49 -5.13 -23.64 18.31
N PRO A 50 -5.74 -24.09 17.19
CA PRO A 50 -6.30 -23.20 16.21
C PRO A 50 -7.18 -22.10 16.81
N ALA A 51 -6.89 -20.87 16.46
CA ALA A 51 -7.59 -19.66 16.92
C ALA A 51 -8.24 -18.93 15.74
N LEU A 52 -9.30 -18.19 16.03
CA LEU A 52 -9.90 -17.24 15.10
C LEU A 52 -9.26 -15.84 15.32
N ILE A 53 -8.67 -15.27 14.30
CA ILE A 53 -7.86 -14.06 14.41
C ILE A 53 -8.40 -12.98 13.46
N GLY A 54 -8.78 -11.83 14.01
CA GLY A 54 -9.13 -10.63 13.26
C GLY A 54 -7.98 -9.64 13.20
N MET A 55 -7.79 -9.01 12.04
CA MET A 55 -6.84 -7.91 11.83
C MET A 55 -7.43 -6.87 10.89
N GLU A 56 -7.03 -5.60 11.05
CA GLU A 56 -7.34 -4.61 10.03
C GLU A 56 -6.55 -4.85 8.73
N ALA A 57 -7.21 -4.67 7.58
CA ALA A 57 -6.58 -4.70 6.26
C ALA A 57 -5.73 -3.44 6.04
N CYS A 58 -4.52 -3.43 6.58
CA CYS A 58 -3.53 -2.36 6.52
C CYS A 58 -2.21 -2.81 5.88
N GLY A 59 -1.21 -1.93 5.85
CA GLY A 59 0.14 -2.27 5.38
C GLY A 59 0.76 -3.40 6.22
N GLY A 60 1.11 -4.52 5.60
CA GLY A 60 1.69 -5.70 6.25
C GLY A 60 0.69 -6.73 6.75
N SER A 61 -0.61 -6.43 6.85
CA SER A 61 -1.62 -7.38 7.32
C SER A 61 -1.66 -8.67 6.49
N GLN A 62 -1.51 -8.57 5.19
CA GLN A 62 -1.45 -9.71 4.27
C GLN A 62 -0.28 -10.67 4.55
N HIS A 63 0.87 -10.15 4.98
CA HIS A 63 2.00 -10.97 5.39
C HIS A 63 1.65 -11.74 6.66
N TRP A 64 1.23 -11.04 7.71
CA TRP A 64 0.91 -11.66 9.00
C TRP A 64 -0.26 -12.64 8.90
N ALA A 65 -1.24 -12.35 8.05
CA ALA A 65 -2.35 -13.29 7.80
C ALA A 65 -1.84 -14.62 7.25
N ARG A 66 -0.95 -14.62 6.26
CA ARG A 66 -0.37 -15.85 5.72
C ARG A 66 0.48 -16.59 6.73
N GLU A 67 1.32 -15.89 7.50
CA GLU A 67 2.14 -16.52 8.54
C GLU A 67 1.27 -17.20 9.61
N LEU A 68 0.21 -16.53 10.07
CA LEU A 68 -0.71 -17.11 11.05
C LEU A 68 -1.53 -18.26 10.45
N GLN A 69 -1.95 -18.17 9.18
CA GLN A 69 -2.60 -19.28 8.48
C GLN A 69 -1.67 -20.49 8.33
N SER A 70 -0.38 -20.28 8.08
CA SER A 70 0.61 -21.36 8.01
C SER A 70 0.84 -22.07 9.35
N LEU A 71 0.51 -21.41 10.47
CA LEU A 71 0.48 -22.02 11.82
C LEU A 71 -0.84 -22.74 12.14
N GLY A 72 -1.80 -22.78 11.20
CA GLY A 72 -3.09 -23.46 11.37
C GLY A 72 -4.21 -22.58 11.94
N HIS A 73 -4.03 -21.27 12.03
CA HIS A 73 -5.07 -20.37 12.50
C HIS A 73 -5.98 -19.89 11.37
N THR A 74 -7.22 -19.55 11.70
CA THR A 74 -8.17 -18.88 10.79
C THR A 74 -8.03 -17.40 10.94
N VAL A 75 -7.77 -16.68 9.82
CA VAL A 75 -7.48 -15.25 9.84
C VAL A 75 -8.45 -14.49 8.95
N HIS A 76 -9.09 -13.48 9.54
CA HIS A 76 -10.02 -12.57 8.88
C HIS A 76 -9.40 -11.16 8.80
N LEU A 77 -9.20 -10.67 7.59
CA LEU A 77 -8.80 -9.28 7.35
C LEU A 77 -10.05 -8.43 7.16
N MET A 78 -10.18 -7.36 7.92
CA MET A 78 -11.36 -6.50 7.90
C MET A 78 -11.01 -5.09 7.42
N PRO A 79 -11.83 -4.46 6.54
CA PRO A 79 -11.59 -3.08 6.11
C PRO A 79 -11.60 -2.12 7.32
N PRO A 80 -10.63 -1.19 7.43
CA PRO A 80 -10.57 -0.23 8.54
C PRO A 80 -11.85 0.55 8.76
N LYS A 81 -12.57 0.89 7.69
CA LYS A 81 -13.85 1.59 7.76
C LYS A 81 -14.94 0.80 8.51
N LEU A 82 -14.88 -0.52 8.46
CA LEU A 82 -15.85 -1.40 9.12
C LEU A 82 -15.44 -1.74 10.56
N VAL A 83 -14.15 -1.63 10.89
CA VAL A 83 -13.64 -1.82 12.25
C VAL A 83 -13.84 -0.58 13.10
N LYS A 84 -13.63 0.61 12.54
CA LYS A 84 -13.70 1.89 13.24
C LYS A 84 -14.93 2.10 14.14
N PRO A 85 -16.17 1.72 13.77
CA PRO A 85 -17.34 1.89 14.64
C PRO A 85 -17.27 1.09 15.96
N TYR A 86 -16.46 0.03 16.01
CA TYR A 86 -16.30 -0.85 17.18
C TYR A 86 -15.16 -0.41 18.12
N VAL A 87 -14.33 0.53 17.68
CA VAL A 87 -13.30 1.13 18.54
C VAL A 87 -13.97 2.17 19.45
N THR A 88 -14.04 1.88 20.72
CA THR A 88 -14.69 2.73 21.73
C THR A 88 -13.66 3.27 22.71
N GLY A 89 -13.86 4.52 23.17
CA GLY A 89 -12.97 5.21 24.10
C GLY A 89 -11.87 6.03 23.41
N LEU A 90 -10.86 6.39 24.19
CA LEU A 90 -9.69 7.13 23.68
C LEU A 90 -8.89 6.26 22.72
N LYS A 91 -8.38 6.87 21.66
CA LYS A 91 -7.53 6.20 20.68
C LYS A 91 -6.24 5.71 21.35
N ASN A 92 -6.11 4.41 21.47
CA ASN A 92 -4.89 3.73 21.90
C ASN A 92 -4.92 2.28 21.39
N ASP A 93 -3.75 1.66 21.26
CA ASP A 93 -3.57 0.33 20.69
C ASP A 93 -4.44 -0.74 21.39
N LYS A 94 -4.64 -0.63 22.71
CA LYS A 94 -5.49 -1.56 23.50
C LYS A 94 -6.95 -1.49 23.08
N ASN A 95 -7.48 -0.30 22.84
CA ASN A 95 -8.85 -0.09 22.40
C ASN A 95 -9.01 -0.47 20.91
N ASP A 96 -7.97 -0.23 20.10
CA ASP A 96 -7.97 -0.59 18.68
C ASP A 96 -8.01 -2.12 18.53
N ALA A 97 -7.14 -2.87 19.24
CA ALA A 97 -7.17 -4.34 19.23
C ALA A 97 -8.50 -4.92 19.76
N ARG A 98 -9.09 -4.31 20.79
CA ARG A 98 -10.43 -4.68 21.29
C ARG A 98 -11.53 -4.38 20.28
N GLY A 99 -11.43 -3.26 19.56
CA GLY A 99 -12.37 -2.89 18.49
C GLY A 99 -12.33 -3.88 17.33
N ILE A 100 -11.13 -4.32 16.94
CA ILE A 100 -10.92 -5.35 15.94
C ILE A 100 -11.57 -6.69 16.37
N TYR A 101 -11.37 -7.09 17.62
CA TYR A 101 -12.03 -8.27 18.18
C TYR A 101 -13.55 -8.14 18.09
N LYS A 102 -14.14 -7.03 18.51
CA LYS A 102 -15.59 -6.81 18.44
C LYS A 102 -16.12 -6.83 17.01
N ALA A 103 -15.40 -6.23 16.05
CA ALA A 103 -15.76 -6.26 14.65
C ALA A 103 -15.76 -7.70 14.10
N LEU A 104 -14.81 -8.53 14.54
CA LEU A 104 -14.73 -9.95 14.19
C LEU A 104 -15.94 -10.72 14.73
N GLU A 105 -16.34 -10.51 16.00
CA GLU A 105 -17.54 -11.11 16.60
C GLU A 105 -18.83 -10.76 15.83
N MET A 106 -18.90 -9.53 15.31
CA MET A 106 -20.04 -9.04 14.52
C MET A 106 -19.98 -9.48 13.05
N SER A 107 -19.02 -10.31 12.68
CA SER A 107 -18.87 -10.90 11.33
C SER A 107 -18.90 -9.84 10.24
N VAL A 108 -18.17 -8.72 10.43
CA VAL A 108 -18.05 -7.70 9.39
C VAL A 108 -17.42 -8.28 8.12
N ARG A 109 -17.75 -7.70 6.97
CA ARG A 109 -17.23 -8.14 5.68
C ARG A 109 -15.71 -8.22 5.67
N GLU A 110 -15.19 -9.32 5.13
CA GLU A 110 -13.74 -9.59 5.02
C GLU A 110 -13.11 -9.08 3.74
N VAL A 111 -11.80 -8.89 3.80
CA VAL A 111 -10.91 -8.75 2.65
C VAL A 111 -10.17 -10.07 2.49
N PRO A 112 -10.17 -10.69 1.31
CA PRO A 112 -9.48 -11.98 1.12
C PRO A 112 -7.97 -11.85 1.36
N VAL A 113 -7.38 -12.88 1.97
CA VAL A 113 -5.93 -13.02 2.06
C VAL A 113 -5.41 -13.40 0.69
N LYS A 114 -4.60 -12.52 0.10
CA LYS A 114 -4.05 -12.71 -1.24
C LYS A 114 -2.95 -13.78 -1.25
N SER A 115 -2.97 -14.64 -2.25
CA SER A 115 -1.83 -15.52 -2.55
C SER A 115 -0.56 -14.69 -2.85
N ALA A 116 0.61 -15.33 -2.84
CA ALA A 116 1.87 -14.67 -3.16
C ALA A 116 1.84 -14.04 -4.56
N ALA A 117 1.33 -14.76 -5.55
CA ALA A 117 1.23 -14.27 -6.94
C ALA A 117 0.32 -13.04 -7.05
N ILE A 118 -0.88 -13.08 -6.45
CA ILE A 118 -1.82 -11.94 -6.45
C ILE A 118 -1.24 -10.74 -5.70
N ARG A 119 -0.49 -10.98 -4.62
CA ARG A 119 0.22 -9.91 -3.90
C ARG A 119 1.24 -9.22 -4.79
N ASP A 120 2.08 -10.00 -5.48
CA ASP A 120 3.16 -9.48 -6.31
C ASP A 120 2.58 -8.70 -7.50
N LEU A 121 1.54 -9.22 -8.13
CA LEU A 121 0.80 -8.51 -9.17
C LEU A 121 0.24 -7.17 -8.66
N ALA A 122 -0.39 -7.14 -7.50
CA ALA A 122 -0.92 -5.91 -6.90
C ALA A 122 0.19 -4.88 -6.58
N LEU A 123 1.37 -5.34 -6.15
CA LEU A 123 2.52 -4.47 -5.91
C LEU A 123 3.06 -3.88 -7.22
N LEU A 124 3.20 -4.68 -8.28
CA LEU A 124 3.62 -4.20 -9.60
C LEU A 124 2.65 -3.17 -10.17
N GLN A 125 1.34 -3.39 -10.04
CA GLN A 125 0.31 -2.42 -10.43
C GLN A 125 0.44 -1.09 -9.65
N THR A 126 0.73 -1.16 -8.35
CA THR A 126 0.96 0.02 -7.52
C THR A 126 2.21 0.78 -7.98
N MET A 127 3.31 0.07 -8.26
CA MET A 127 4.56 0.65 -8.77
C MET A 127 4.35 1.31 -10.14
N ARG A 128 3.63 0.65 -11.05
CA ARG A 128 3.25 1.20 -12.35
C ARG A 128 2.45 2.49 -12.21
N THR A 129 1.42 2.48 -11.37
CA THR A 129 0.57 3.65 -11.13
C THR A 129 1.38 4.83 -10.59
N LYS A 130 2.30 4.59 -9.65
CA LYS A 130 3.20 5.61 -9.11
C LYS A 130 4.08 6.20 -10.20
N ARG A 131 4.74 5.37 -11.02
CA ARG A 131 5.59 5.82 -12.13
C ARG A 131 4.81 6.63 -13.18
N GLN A 132 3.56 6.23 -13.48
CA GLN A 132 2.71 7.01 -14.38
C GLN A 132 2.40 8.41 -13.85
N ARG A 133 2.11 8.54 -12.54
CA ARG A 133 1.87 9.85 -11.90
C ARG A 133 3.12 10.72 -11.93
N GLU A 134 4.28 10.15 -11.61
CA GLU A 134 5.58 10.85 -11.64
C GLU A 134 5.92 11.33 -13.06
N LYS A 135 5.71 10.51 -14.08
CA LYS A 135 5.87 10.90 -15.48
C LYS A 135 5.00 12.09 -15.85
N VAL A 136 3.70 12.06 -15.50
CA VAL A 136 2.78 13.16 -15.79
C VAL A 136 3.18 14.43 -15.06
N ALA A 137 3.59 14.34 -13.80
CA ALA A 137 4.08 15.48 -13.03
C ALA A 137 5.32 16.14 -13.69
N LYS A 138 6.30 15.33 -14.14
CA LYS A 138 7.48 15.83 -14.87
C LYS A 138 7.11 16.50 -16.20
N ILE A 139 6.21 15.90 -16.97
CA ILE A 139 5.71 16.50 -18.22
C ILE A 139 5.08 17.86 -17.96
N ASN A 140 4.23 17.96 -16.94
CA ASN A 140 3.59 19.22 -16.59
C ASN A 140 4.58 20.26 -16.07
N HIS A 141 5.61 19.84 -15.35
CA HIS A 141 6.69 20.71 -14.89
C HIS A 141 7.46 21.29 -16.08
N ILE A 142 7.89 20.47 -17.04
CA ILE A 142 8.54 20.93 -18.27
C ILE A 142 7.65 21.91 -19.04
N ARG A 143 6.35 21.60 -19.18
CA ARG A 143 5.38 22.51 -19.83
C ARG A 143 5.31 23.88 -19.13
N GLY A 144 5.24 23.87 -17.80
CA GLY A 144 5.23 25.10 -17.01
C GLY A 144 6.45 25.95 -17.28
N ILE A 145 7.64 25.37 -17.21
CA ILE A 145 8.90 26.10 -17.49
C ILE A 145 8.92 26.66 -18.91
N LEU A 146 8.56 25.85 -19.92
CA LEU A 146 8.53 26.31 -21.31
C LEU A 146 7.51 27.45 -21.53
N THR A 147 6.41 27.44 -20.81
CA THR A 147 5.39 28.50 -20.88
C THR A 147 5.92 29.84 -20.36
N GLU A 148 6.79 29.85 -19.32
CA GLU A 148 7.45 31.07 -18.84
C GLU A 148 8.31 31.75 -19.94
N TYR A 149 8.78 30.98 -20.90
CA TYR A 149 9.51 31.48 -22.07
C TYR A 149 8.62 31.71 -23.31
N GLY A 150 7.28 31.69 -23.15
CA GLY A 150 6.33 31.87 -24.22
C GLY A 150 6.14 30.66 -25.14
N LEU A 151 6.68 29.49 -24.78
CA LEU A 151 6.60 28.27 -25.59
C LEU A 151 5.47 27.38 -25.11
N VAL A 152 4.41 27.26 -25.89
CA VAL A 152 3.20 26.49 -25.55
C VAL A 152 3.14 25.18 -26.31
N MET A 153 2.76 24.10 -25.64
CA MET A 153 2.60 22.77 -26.19
C MET A 153 1.18 22.24 -26.04
N GLY A 154 0.79 21.33 -26.96
CA GLY A 154 -0.48 20.61 -26.85
C GLY A 154 -0.58 19.75 -25.57
N LYS A 155 -1.80 19.52 -25.11
CA LYS A 155 -2.08 18.82 -23.83
C LYS A 155 -1.73 17.32 -23.86
N SER A 156 -1.74 16.68 -25.03
CA SER A 156 -1.49 15.23 -25.12
C SER A 156 0.00 14.88 -24.89
N ILE A 157 0.26 13.66 -24.42
CA ILE A 157 1.63 13.14 -24.27
C ILE A 157 2.34 13.06 -25.62
N ASN A 158 1.64 12.67 -26.68
CA ASN A 158 2.21 12.59 -28.03
C ASN A 158 2.64 13.97 -28.54
N ALA A 159 1.84 15.01 -28.30
CA ALA A 159 2.21 16.38 -28.67
C ALA A 159 3.42 16.87 -27.85
N PHE A 160 3.53 16.48 -26.60
CA PHE A 160 4.72 16.74 -25.76
C PHE A 160 5.96 16.07 -26.33
N LEU A 161 5.93 14.77 -26.59
CA LEU A 161 7.08 14.02 -27.09
C LEU A 161 7.56 14.51 -28.47
N ALA A 162 6.64 14.92 -29.31
CA ALA A 162 6.95 15.42 -30.66
C ALA A 162 7.68 16.79 -30.63
N LYS A 163 7.40 17.64 -29.64
CA LYS A 163 7.85 19.04 -29.64
C LYS A 163 8.82 19.40 -28.53
N ALA A 164 8.81 18.76 -27.38
CA ALA A 164 9.58 19.18 -26.22
C ALA A 164 11.11 19.26 -26.51
N GLY A 165 11.64 18.27 -27.19
CA GLY A 165 13.06 18.25 -27.56
C GLY A 165 13.48 19.45 -28.44
N SER A 166 12.70 19.73 -29.49
CA SER A 166 12.99 20.84 -30.39
C SER A 166 12.82 22.22 -29.70
N LEU A 167 11.84 22.35 -28.80
CA LEU A 167 11.65 23.58 -28.02
C LEU A 167 12.77 23.81 -27.01
N ILE A 168 13.31 22.75 -26.40
CA ILE A 168 14.49 22.85 -25.52
C ILE A 168 15.73 23.29 -26.32
N VAL A 169 15.92 22.75 -27.53
CA VAL A 169 17.00 23.20 -28.42
C VAL A 169 16.83 24.68 -28.82
N GLN A 170 15.62 25.09 -29.15
CA GLN A 170 15.31 26.50 -29.45
C GLN A 170 15.62 27.44 -28.27
N LEU A 171 15.38 27.02 -27.03
CA LEU A 171 15.75 27.79 -25.84
C LEU A 171 17.27 27.98 -25.69
N LYS A 172 18.07 26.98 -26.11
CA LYS A 172 19.53 27.04 -26.03
C LYS A 172 20.12 28.17 -26.86
N GLU A 173 19.43 28.56 -27.94
CA GLU A 173 19.88 29.60 -28.87
C GLU A 173 19.47 31.03 -28.41
N ARG A 174 18.69 31.14 -27.33
CA ARG A 174 18.22 32.43 -26.81
C ARG A 174 19.17 33.01 -25.78
N ALA A 175 19.53 34.28 -25.98
CA ALA A 175 20.43 35.01 -25.09
C ALA A 175 19.82 35.34 -23.71
N ASP A 176 18.49 35.33 -23.59
CA ASP A 176 17.76 35.61 -22.35
C ASP A 176 17.50 34.35 -21.49
N VAL A 177 18.03 33.20 -21.91
CA VAL A 177 17.83 31.90 -21.19
C VAL A 177 19.14 31.43 -20.59
N SER A 178 19.14 31.17 -19.29
CA SER A 178 20.31 30.62 -18.61
C SER A 178 20.65 29.20 -19.12
N PRO A 179 21.92 28.89 -19.39
CA PRO A 179 22.37 27.55 -19.76
C PRO A 179 22.00 26.48 -18.71
N TYR A 180 21.89 26.86 -17.44
CA TYR A 180 21.46 25.96 -16.36
C TYR A 180 20.02 25.50 -16.55
N ILE A 181 19.11 26.38 -16.97
CA ILE A 181 17.71 26.03 -17.26
C ILE A 181 17.62 25.04 -18.42
N VAL A 182 18.40 25.26 -19.49
CA VAL A 182 18.45 24.34 -20.63
C VAL A 182 18.98 22.97 -20.20
N SER A 183 20.00 22.93 -19.37
CA SER A 183 20.57 21.69 -18.81
C SER A 183 19.53 20.91 -18.01
N GLU A 184 18.82 21.58 -17.07
CA GLU A 184 17.79 20.97 -16.24
C GLU A 184 16.59 20.48 -17.06
N LEU A 185 16.11 21.27 -18.02
CA LEU A 185 15.04 20.83 -18.94
C LEU A 185 15.44 19.60 -19.75
N THR A 186 16.71 19.55 -20.21
CA THR A 186 17.24 18.39 -20.94
C THR A 186 17.26 17.14 -20.06
N ALA A 187 17.70 17.29 -18.80
CA ALA A 187 17.71 16.21 -17.81
C ALA A 187 16.29 15.72 -17.51
N LEU A 188 15.35 16.61 -17.23
CA LEU A 188 13.95 16.28 -16.98
C LEU A 188 13.29 15.56 -18.19
N PHE A 189 13.58 16.01 -19.41
CA PHE A 189 13.07 15.38 -20.63
C PHE A 189 13.61 13.94 -20.82
N ARG A 190 14.88 13.72 -20.52
CA ARG A 190 15.49 12.38 -20.49
C ARG A 190 14.82 11.49 -19.45
N GLU A 191 14.61 11.99 -18.24
CA GLU A 191 13.91 11.25 -17.17
C GLU A 191 12.46 10.87 -17.54
N VAL A 192 11.76 11.70 -18.32
CA VAL A 192 10.44 11.35 -18.85
C VAL A 192 10.53 10.15 -19.79
N LYS A 193 11.51 10.12 -20.70
CA LYS A 193 11.72 8.99 -21.63
C LYS A 193 12.06 7.72 -20.87
N GLU A 194 13.00 7.77 -19.93
CA GLU A 194 13.38 6.64 -19.07
C GLU A 194 12.18 6.11 -18.26
N ALA A 195 11.35 7.02 -17.73
CA ALA A 195 10.14 6.61 -17.02
C ALA A 195 9.14 5.89 -17.93
N MET A 196 9.03 6.30 -19.18
CA MET A 196 8.16 5.62 -20.16
C MET A 196 8.64 4.20 -20.48
N GLU A 197 9.94 4.00 -20.67
CA GLU A 197 10.54 2.68 -20.90
C GLU A 197 10.31 1.75 -19.71
N LYS A 198 10.58 2.26 -18.48
CA LYS A 198 10.34 1.49 -17.24
C LYS A 198 8.86 1.16 -17.01
N ILE A 199 7.94 2.00 -17.45
CA ILE A 199 6.50 1.71 -17.37
C ILE A 199 6.16 0.58 -18.34
N LYS A 200 6.70 0.60 -19.58
CA LYS A 200 6.50 -0.44 -20.57
C LYS A 200 7.03 -1.80 -20.10
N GLU A 201 8.23 -1.82 -19.49
CA GLU A 201 8.81 -3.03 -18.89
C GLU A 201 7.89 -3.60 -17.78
N LEU A 202 7.37 -2.73 -16.91
CA LEU A 202 6.44 -3.16 -15.86
C LEU A 202 5.13 -3.70 -16.42
N GLU A 203 4.61 -3.13 -17.50
CA GLU A 203 3.41 -3.62 -18.18
C GLU A 203 3.65 -5.02 -18.76
N THR A 204 4.79 -5.25 -19.42
CA THR A 204 5.18 -6.58 -19.89
C THR A 204 5.30 -7.60 -18.75
N ASN A 205 5.92 -7.21 -17.64
CA ASN A 205 6.05 -8.09 -16.46
C ASN A 205 4.68 -8.41 -15.83
N ILE A 206 3.78 -7.44 -15.76
CA ILE A 206 2.41 -7.62 -15.26
C ILE A 206 1.66 -8.61 -16.15
N ASP A 207 1.72 -8.45 -17.47
CA ASP A 207 1.04 -9.31 -18.44
C ASP A 207 1.59 -10.75 -18.41
N SER A 208 2.87 -10.93 -18.06
CA SER A 208 3.48 -12.27 -17.93
C SER A 208 3.08 -13.03 -16.68
N ILE A 209 2.54 -12.36 -15.64
CA ILE A 209 2.12 -12.95 -14.36
C ILE A 209 0.60 -13.15 -14.31
N ALA A 210 -0.16 -12.38 -15.11
CA ALA A 210 -1.62 -12.38 -15.11
C ALA A 210 -2.20 -13.57 -15.87
#